data_0b717ca54fbf120c66bff752612a971c
#
_entry.id   0b717ca54fbf120c66bff752612a971c
#
_cell.length_a   1.000
_cell.length_b   1.000
_cell.length_c   1.000
_cell.angle_alpha   90.00
_cell.angle_beta   90.00
_cell.angle_gamma   90.00
#
_symmetry.space_group_name_H-M   'P 1'
#
loop_
_entity.id
_entity.type
_entity.pdbx_description
1 polymer ?
#
loop_
_entity_poly.entity_id
_entity_poly.type
_entity_poly.pdbx_seq_one_letter_code
_entity_poly.pdbx_strand_id
1 'polypeptide(L)'
;MKNILSIILIGMVAIGLSSCATNKPLALNSININKSMQVEPLDELIKQFSKTNNSLIPKSQFNKELSPSNIAELAVILNPNLKIDRYDLNLAEVNLEQSKLLPNPQISFSISKPISGTLTNPYIEYGISPSFDIGSIIQRNTKVKIAQLEFESKKLQLKWDEWQTYEYAKLLALNFIILSNKLDLYKEIEHLDQEKYDHIYKAYKEGLIDQSVILNVQSQLQQSELEVQANEKLLNDSKSAIYKLLGLPYNYTLPINTRLKFKPLQNFKEEAQLLNNVKNRLDLIALKLAYESNEEKLRLLSFSAFMPISVSFPFVRDTSNVHTIGFGVSISFPIFNQNQGPIKYAQISGKKIYYEYINRIKDAQTDINKAMFNVKNINQTYAAINRYFKELQSKEAVYKEVFKSGNIGLLPYYNYKINLLNQRLILFELQQNLYNNLIALEVSSGENLNIID
;
A
#
# COMPACT_ATOMS: atom_id res chain seq x y z
N MET A 1 -25.47 8.94 -60.26
CA MET A 1 -25.42 8.04 -59.09
C MET A 1 -24.04 7.42 -58.85
N LYS A 2 -23.25 6.98 -59.86
CA LYS A 2 -21.88 6.42 -59.63
C LYS A 2 -20.96 7.38 -58.87
N ASN A 3 -20.99 8.67 -59.17
CA ASN A 3 -20.12 9.67 -58.51
C ASN A 3 -20.49 9.98 -57.04
N ILE A 4 -21.75 9.83 -56.65
CA ILE A 4 -22.22 10.09 -55.28
C ILE A 4 -21.81 8.95 -54.37
N LEU A 5 -21.86 7.70 -54.80
CA LEU A 5 -21.45 6.52 -54.02
C LEU A 5 -19.93 6.56 -53.78
N SER A 6 -19.14 6.91 -54.79
CA SER A 6 -17.68 7.09 -54.64
C SER A 6 -17.30 8.22 -53.67
N ILE A 7 -18.03 9.32 -53.70
CA ILE A 7 -17.80 10.45 -52.76
C ILE A 7 -18.15 10.09 -51.34
N ILE A 8 -19.24 9.34 -51.11
CA ILE A 8 -19.64 8.87 -49.78
C ILE A 8 -18.62 7.84 -49.26
N LEU A 9 -18.13 6.91 -50.09
CA LEU A 9 -17.13 5.93 -49.71
C LEU A 9 -15.78 6.59 -49.37
N ILE A 10 -15.34 7.57 -50.17
CA ILE A 10 -14.12 8.35 -49.91
C ILE A 10 -14.28 9.20 -48.66
N GLY A 11 -15.46 9.81 -48.43
CA GLY A 11 -15.76 10.55 -47.21
C GLY A 11 -15.74 9.69 -45.94
N MET A 12 -16.30 8.47 -45.98
CA MET A 12 -16.24 7.55 -44.84
C MET A 12 -14.81 7.05 -44.52
N VAL A 13 -14.00 6.80 -45.56
CA VAL A 13 -12.58 6.41 -45.39
C VAL A 13 -11.77 7.59 -44.84
N ALA A 14 -12.05 8.81 -45.29
CA ALA A 14 -11.35 10.03 -44.80
C ALA A 14 -11.69 10.32 -43.34
N ILE A 15 -12.94 10.13 -42.90
CA ILE A 15 -13.35 10.29 -41.48
C ILE A 15 -12.73 9.21 -40.59
N GLY A 16 -12.59 7.97 -41.10
CA GLY A 16 -11.92 6.88 -40.37
C GLY A 16 -10.41 7.09 -40.17
N LEU A 17 -9.75 7.80 -41.08
CA LEU A 17 -8.31 8.08 -41.01
C LEU A 17 -7.95 9.26 -40.11
N SER A 18 -8.87 10.19 -39.84
CA SER A 18 -8.65 11.36 -38.98
C SER A 18 -8.77 11.06 -37.48
N SER A 19 -9.20 9.85 -37.10
CA SER A 19 -9.36 9.40 -35.70
C SER A 19 -8.12 8.71 -35.11
N CYS A 20 -6.93 8.86 -35.68
CA CYS A 20 -5.70 8.42 -35.02
C CYS A 20 -5.44 9.31 -33.83
N ALA A 21 -5.93 8.91 -32.65
CA ALA A 21 -5.51 9.47 -31.39
C ALA A 21 -3.98 9.44 -31.34
N THR A 22 -3.33 10.59 -31.35
CA THR A 22 -1.87 10.70 -31.21
C THR A 22 -1.50 10.35 -29.78
N ASN A 23 -1.43 9.07 -29.49
CA ASN A 23 -0.85 8.60 -28.24
C ASN A 23 0.66 8.89 -28.28
N LYS A 24 1.14 9.73 -27.36
CA LYS A 24 2.58 9.94 -27.14
C LYS A 24 3.00 9.03 -25.99
N PRO A 25 3.53 7.83 -26.28
CA PRO A 25 3.97 6.93 -25.22
C PRO A 25 5.11 7.58 -24.42
N LEU A 26 5.13 7.36 -23.12
CA LEU A 26 6.25 7.73 -22.26
C LEU A 26 7.45 6.86 -22.67
N ALA A 27 8.45 7.47 -23.29
CA ALA A 27 9.65 6.73 -23.66
C ALA A 27 10.47 6.35 -22.43
N LEU A 28 10.81 5.06 -22.30
CA LEU A 28 11.69 4.53 -21.25
C LEU A 28 13.17 4.81 -21.59
N ASN A 29 13.51 6.07 -21.82
CA ASN A 29 14.89 6.51 -22.02
C ASN A 29 15.47 7.10 -20.74
N SER A 30 16.80 7.20 -20.65
CA SER A 30 17.51 7.66 -19.47
C SER A 30 17.11 9.09 -19.06
N ILE A 31 16.81 9.96 -20.01
CA ILE A 31 16.40 11.36 -19.74
C ILE A 31 15.07 11.39 -19.01
N ASN A 32 14.05 10.68 -19.52
CA ASN A 32 12.74 10.63 -18.89
C ASN A 32 12.75 9.91 -17.54
N ILE A 33 13.52 8.82 -17.45
CA ILE A 33 13.72 8.09 -16.19
C ILE A 33 14.34 9.01 -15.15
N ASN A 34 15.45 9.67 -15.47
CA ASN A 34 16.12 10.58 -14.53
C ASN A 34 15.22 11.75 -14.11
N LYS A 35 14.43 12.30 -15.02
CA LYS A 35 13.44 13.33 -14.68
C LYS A 35 12.36 12.81 -13.73
N SER A 36 11.89 11.59 -13.93
CA SER A 36 10.87 10.95 -13.09
C SER A 36 11.39 10.54 -11.71
N MET A 37 12.72 10.40 -11.56
CA MET A 37 13.40 10.10 -10.30
C MET A 37 13.80 11.37 -9.52
N GLN A 38 13.62 12.57 -10.09
CA GLN A 38 13.83 13.81 -9.34
C GLN A 38 12.75 13.97 -8.30
N VAL A 39 13.17 14.27 -7.08
CA VAL A 39 12.26 14.51 -5.95
C VAL A 39 12.10 16.01 -5.75
N GLU A 40 10.87 16.45 -5.60
CA GLU A 40 10.55 17.86 -5.31
C GLU A 40 11.06 18.26 -3.91
N PRO A 41 11.30 19.56 -3.68
CA PRO A 41 11.63 20.07 -2.34
C PRO A 41 10.52 19.74 -1.33
N LEU A 42 10.90 19.54 -0.06
CA LEU A 42 9.97 19.14 1.01
C LEU A 42 8.76 20.08 1.12
N ASP A 43 8.95 21.39 0.96
CA ASP A 43 7.87 22.39 1.07
C ASP A 43 6.79 22.21 -0.01
N GLU A 44 7.18 21.80 -1.22
CA GLU A 44 6.22 21.53 -2.31
C GLU A 44 5.46 20.21 -2.05
N LEU A 45 6.13 19.20 -1.51
CA LEU A 45 5.50 17.94 -1.10
C LEU A 45 4.45 18.16 0.01
N ILE A 46 4.77 19.00 0.99
CA ILE A 46 3.83 19.37 2.07
C ILE A 46 2.58 20.07 1.50
N LYS A 47 2.75 20.96 0.52
CA LYS A 47 1.60 21.61 -0.15
C LYS A 47 0.73 20.62 -0.91
N GLN A 48 1.30 19.58 -1.49
CA GLN A 48 0.53 18.52 -2.17
C GLN A 48 -0.34 17.75 -1.18
N PHE A 49 0.17 17.49 0.03
CA PHE A 49 -0.58 16.78 1.08
C PHE A 49 -1.86 17.49 1.49
N SER A 50 -1.85 18.82 1.58
CA SER A 50 -3.03 19.59 1.96
C SER A 50 -4.25 19.35 1.05
N LYS A 51 -4.02 18.86 -0.18
CA LYS A 51 -5.04 18.52 -1.19
C LYS A 51 -5.54 17.07 -1.12
N THR A 52 -4.89 16.21 -0.33
CA THR A 52 -5.26 14.79 -0.22
C THR A 52 -6.45 14.61 0.71
N ASN A 53 -7.48 13.90 0.24
CA ASN A 53 -8.73 13.65 0.99
C ASN A 53 -8.84 12.16 1.34
N ASN A 54 -8.21 11.74 2.43
CA ASN A 54 -8.45 10.42 3.03
C ASN A 54 -8.91 10.61 4.49
N SER A 55 -10.14 10.20 4.79
CA SER A 55 -10.76 10.38 6.10
C SER A 55 -10.13 9.55 7.22
N LEU A 56 -9.33 8.53 6.89
CA LEU A 56 -8.65 7.67 7.87
C LEU A 56 -7.31 8.24 8.33
N ILE A 57 -6.74 9.17 7.57
CA ILE A 57 -5.41 9.72 7.84
C ILE A 57 -5.59 11.06 8.54
N PRO A 58 -5.15 11.20 9.80
CA PRO A 58 -5.18 12.48 10.49
C PRO A 58 -4.24 13.47 9.79
N LYS A 59 -4.60 14.76 9.79
CA LYS A 59 -3.76 15.83 9.28
C LYS A 59 -3.02 16.47 10.45
N SER A 60 -1.70 16.35 10.46
CA SER A 60 -0.85 16.99 11.46
C SER A 60 -0.25 18.30 10.94
N GLN A 61 0.22 19.16 11.85
CA GLN A 61 0.99 20.34 11.46
C GLN A 61 2.43 19.95 11.14
N PHE A 62 2.94 20.40 9.99
CA PHE A 62 4.33 20.22 9.63
C PHE A 62 5.17 21.29 10.33
N ASN A 63 6.12 20.85 11.15
CA ASN A 63 7.11 21.67 11.81
C ASN A 63 8.46 21.58 11.07
N LYS A 64 9.42 22.40 11.52
CA LYS A 64 10.78 22.40 10.98
C LYS A 64 11.48 21.03 11.10
N GLU A 65 11.14 20.28 12.17
CA GLU A 65 11.53 18.88 12.38
C GLU A 65 10.28 18.00 12.24
N LEU A 66 10.39 16.92 11.47
CA LEU A 66 9.26 16.03 11.14
C LEU A 66 8.97 15.06 12.29
N SER A 67 7.71 15.02 12.70
CA SER A 67 7.19 14.00 13.61
C SER A 67 6.97 12.67 12.89
N PRO A 68 6.78 11.54 13.61
CA PRO A 68 6.39 10.28 13.00
C PRO A 68 5.12 10.37 12.14
N SER A 69 4.12 11.14 12.59
CA SER A 69 2.91 11.40 11.84
C SER A 69 3.18 12.16 10.54
N ASN A 70 4.07 13.17 10.55
CA ASN A 70 4.47 13.88 9.33
C ASN A 70 5.15 12.96 8.31
N ILE A 71 6.02 12.05 8.77
CA ILE A 71 6.68 11.06 7.90
C ILE A 71 5.66 10.09 7.32
N ALA A 72 4.68 9.68 8.13
CA ALA A 72 3.60 8.82 7.69
C ALA A 72 2.71 9.49 6.64
N GLU A 73 2.39 10.77 6.81
CA GLU A 73 1.65 11.58 5.83
C GLU A 73 2.42 11.73 4.51
N LEU A 74 3.74 11.99 4.58
CA LEU A 74 4.59 12.04 3.40
C LEU A 74 4.62 10.68 2.68
N ALA A 75 4.62 9.56 3.41
CA ALA A 75 4.61 8.23 2.82
C ALA A 75 3.36 7.99 1.98
N VAL A 76 2.19 8.45 2.40
CA VAL A 76 0.95 8.31 1.62
C VAL A 76 1.02 9.04 0.28
N ILE A 77 1.76 10.15 0.21
CA ILE A 77 1.90 10.92 -1.04
C ILE A 77 2.97 10.31 -1.94
N LEU A 78 4.14 10.02 -1.36
CA LEU A 78 5.36 9.73 -2.07
C LEU A 78 5.55 8.25 -2.41
N ASN A 79 4.89 7.35 -1.67
CA ASN A 79 5.08 5.91 -1.85
C ASN A 79 4.86 5.48 -3.30
N PRO A 80 5.89 4.87 -3.95
CA PRO A 80 5.78 4.48 -5.35
C PRO A 80 4.68 3.45 -5.63
N ASN A 81 4.42 2.54 -4.69
CA ASN A 81 3.38 1.51 -4.84
C ASN A 81 1.99 2.14 -4.80
N LEU A 82 1.73 3.06 -3.86
CA LEU A 82 0.46 3.79 -3.81
C LEU A 82 0.21 4.62 -5.08
N LYS A 83 1.28 5.12 -5.72
CA LYS A 83 1.14 5.78 -7.02
C LYS A 83 0.66 4.82 -8.10
N ILE A 84 1.14 3.57 -8.10
CA ILE A 84 0.68 2.51 -9.00
C ILE A 84 -0.78 2.16 -8.70
N ASP A 85 -1.13 1.96 -7.42
CA ASP A 85 -2.50 1.63 -6.99
C ASP A 85 -3.52 2.72 -7.38
N ARG A 86 -3.11 4.00 -7.37
CA ARG A 86 -3.94 5.10 -7.89
C ARG A 86 -4.19 5.00 -9.39
N TYR A 87 -3.20 4.55 -10.18
CA TYR A 87 -3.43 4.27 -11.60
C TYR A 87 -4.36 3.06 -11.81
N ASP A 88 -4.28 2.04 -10.95
CA ASP A 88 -5.21 0.91 -10.99
C ASP A 88 -6.65 1.35 -10.69
N LEU A 89 -6.86 2.30 -9.77
CA LEU A 89 -8.17 2.91 -9.53
C LEU A 89 -8.66 3.68 -10.77
N ASN A 90 -7.78 4.47 -11.41
CA ASN A 90 -8.15 5.20 -12.64
C ASN A 90 -8.51 4.23 -13.78
N LEU A 91 -7.82 3.09 -13.90
CA LEU A 91 -8.18 2.05 -14.87
C LEU A 91 -9.56 1.45 -14.59
N ALA A 92 -9.90 1.23 -13.33
CA ALA A 92 -11.24 0.76 -12.94
C ALA A 92 -12.32 1.82 -13.24
N GLU A 93 -12.03 3.11 -13.04
CA GLU A 93 -12.91 4.23 -13.41
C GLU A 93 -13.17 4.27 -14.92
N VAL A 94 -12.12 4.17 -15.74
CA VAL A 94 -12.25 4.13 -17.21
C VAL A 94 -13.07 2.91 -17.65
N ASN A 95 -12.91 1.75 -17.01
CA ASN A 95 -13.70 0.57 -17.29
C ASN A 95 -15.19 0.79 -16.94
N LEU A 96 -15.47 1.50 -15.84
CA LEU A 96 -16.84 1.90 -15.49
C LEU A 96 -17.43 2.83 -16.55
N GLU A 97 -16.72 3.86 -16.98
CA GLU A 97 -17.19 4.77 -18.03
C GLU A 97 -17.42 4.03 -19.35
N GLN A 98 -16.49 3.14 -19.74
CA GLN A 98 -16.63 2.30 -20.94
C GLN A 98 -17.88 1.38 -20.87
N SER A 99 -18.19 0.82 -19.69
CA SER A 99 -19.37 -0.03 -19.50
C SER A 99 -20.69 0.71 -19.69
N LYS A 100 -20.71 2.03 -19.51
CA LYS A 100 -21.88 2.90 -19.71
C LYS A 100 -22.19 3.19 -21.18
N LEU A 101 -21.25 2.95 -22.08
CA LEU A 101 -21.44 3.21 -23.51
C LEU A 101 -22.38 2.17 -24.13
N LEU A 102 -23.15 2.61 -25.11
CA LEU A 102 -23.92 1.70 -25.96
C LEU A 102 -23.00 1.04 -26.99
N PRO A 103 -23.28 -0.20 -27.38
CA PRO A 103 -22.57 -0.84 -28.47
C PRO A 103 -22.79 -0.05 -29.78
N ASN A 104 -21.70 0.10 -30.54
CA ASN A 104 -21.79 0.77 -31.85
C ASN A 104 -22.62 -0.09 -32.83
N PRO A 105 -23.48 0.55 -33.65
CA PRO A 105 -24.13 -0.15 -34.76
C PRO A 105 -23.09 -0.65 -35.76
N GLN A 106 -23.34 -1.78 -36.34
CA GLN A 106 -22.54 -2.31 -37.44
C GLN A 106 -23.22 -2.02 -38.77
N ILE A 107 -22.47 -1.69 -39.82
CA ILE A 107 -22.97 -1.49 -41.16
C ILE A 107 -22.24 -2.47 -42.07
N SER A 108 -22.96 -3.42 -42.65
CA SER A 108 -22.44 -4.34 -43.65
C SER A 108 -22.78 -3.88 -45.06
N PHE A 109 -21.82 -4.01 -45.97
CA PHE A 109 -21.98 -3.76 -47.40
C PHE A 109 -21.79 -5.07 -48.13
N SER A 110 -22.68 -5.39 -49.06
CA SER A 110 -22.57 -6.54 -49.92
C SER A 110 -22.62 -6.12 -51.40
N ILE A 111 -21.81 -6.76 -52.22
CA ILE A 111 -21.82 -6.62 -53.67
C ILE A 111 -21.70 -8.02 -54.25
N SER A 112 -22.67 -8.39 -55.11
CA SER A 112 -22.66 -9.70 -55.80
C SER A 112 -22.87 -9.49 -57.29
N LYS A 113 -22.11 -10.22 -58.10
CA LYS A 113 -22.28 -10.26 -59.55
C LYS A 113 -22.64 -11.67 -60.00
N PRO A 114 -23.78 -11.86 -60.66
CA PRO A 114 -24.11 -13.20 -61.20
C PRO A 114 -23.09 -13.61 -62.27
N ILE A 115 -22.60 -14.85 -62.21
CA ILE A 115 -21.62 -15.39 -63.14
C ILE A 115 -22.23 -16.46 -64.05
N SER A 116 -23.42 -16.99 -63.71
CA SER A 116 -24.21 -17.93 -64.51
C SER A 116 -25.67 -17.85 -64.08
N GLY A 117 -26.61 -18.26 -64.96
CA GLY A 117 -28.06 -18.27 -64.72
C GLY A 117 -28.87 -17.95 -65.96
N THR A 118 -30.20 -17.98 -65.85
CA THR A 118 -31.17 -17.77 -66.94
C THR A 118 -31.55 -16.26 -67.16
N LEU A 119 -31.04 -15.34 -66.34
CA LEU A 119 -31.34 -13.89 -66.45
C LEU A 119 -30.60 -13.28 -67.62
N THR A 120 -31.33 -12.65 -68.57
CA THR A 120 -30.76 -11.87 -69.67
C THR A 120 -30.33 -10.51 -69.15
N ASN A 121 -29.01 -10.18 -69.16
CA ASN A 121 -28.44 -8.94 -68.66
C ASN A 121 -28.69 -8.65 -67.13
N PRO A 122 -28.22 -9.52 -66.25
CA PRO A 122 -28.40 -9.31 -64.81
C PRO A 122 -27.65 -8.07 -64.31
N TYR A 123 -28.28 -7.33 -63.43
CA TYR A 123 -27.64 -6.21 -62.71
C TYR A 123 -26.71 -6.75 -61.60
N ILE A 124 -25.76 -5.93 -61.24
CA ILE A 124 -24.96 -6.15 -60.03
C ILE A 124 -25.87 -5.91 -58.85
N GLU A 125 -25.99 -6.91 -58.00
CA GLU A 125 -26.64 -6.81 -56.68
C GLU A 125 -25.76 -6.01 -55.75
N TYR A 126 -26.35 -5.11 -54.98
CA TYR A 126 -25.68 -4.43 -53.85
C TYR A 126 -26.64 -4.25 -52.68
N GLY A 127 -26.08 -4.30 -51.46
CA GLY A 127 -26.86 -4.12 -50.26
C GLY A 127 -26.12 -3.36 -49.21
N ILE A 128 -26.89 -2.64 -48.37
CA ILE A 128 -26.44 -2.00 -47.14
C ILE A 128 -27.34 -2.50 -46.02
N SER A 129 -26.74 -3.00 -44.92
CA SER A 129 -27.49 -3.54 -43.80
C SER A 129 -26.92 -3.01 -42.47
N PRO A 130 -27.49 -1.94 -41.90
CA PRO A 130 -27.22 -1.58 -40.53
C PRO A 130 -27.78 -2.63 -39.58
N SER A 131 -27.01 -2.93 -38.51
CA SER A 131 -27.43 -3.89 -37.47
C SER A 131 -27.06 -3.39 -36.08
N PHE A 132 -27.87 -3.81 -35.10
CA PHE A 132 -27.75 -3.44 -33.68
C PHE A 132 -27.67 -4.71 -32.84
N ASP A 133 -26.70 -4.75 -31.91
CA ASP A 133 -26.57 -5.81 -30.92
C ASP A 133 -27.51 -5.56 -29.74
N ILE A 134 -28.70 -6.12 -29.81
CA ILE A 134 -29.73 -6.00 -28.77
C ILE A 134 -29.32 -6.76 -27.50
N GLY A 135 -28.62 -7.90 -27.65
CA GLY A 135 -28.10 -8.67 -26.53
C GLY A 135 -27.18 -7.86 -25.63
N SER A 136 -26.24 -7.14 -26.22
CA SER A 136 -25.34 -6.23 -25.48
C SER A 136 -26.06 -5.05 -24.84
N ILE A 137 -27.13 -4.52 -25.48
CA ILE A 137 -27.94 -3.42 -24.90
C ILE A 137 -28.66 -3.91 -23.64
N ILE A 138 -29.29 -5.08 -23.68
CA ILE A 138 -29.97 -5.68 -22.52
C ILE A 138 -29.01 -5.94 -21.37
N GLN A 139 -27.80 -6.45 -21.66
CA GLN A 139 -26.78 -6.78 -20.67
C GLN A 139 -26.10 -5.55 -20.07
N ARG A 140 -26.21 -4.38 -20.70
CA ARG A 140 -25.49 -3.16 -20.32
C ARG A 140 -25.66 -2.79 -18.85
N ASN A 141 -26.87 -2.80 -18.32
CA ASN A 141 -27.12 -2.43 -16.92
C ASN A 141 -26.38 -3.35 -15.94
N THR A 142 -26.34 -4.64 -16.23
CA THR A 142 -25.56 -5.61 -15.42
C THR A 142 -24.06 -5.38 -15.56
N LYS A 143 -23.55 -5.09 -16.77
CA LYS A 143 -22.13 -4.74 -16.98
C LYS A 143 -21.73 -3.48 -16.23
N VAL A 144 -22.59 -2.44 -16.25
CA VAL A 144 -22.38 -1.21 -15.47
C VAL A 144 -22.35 -1.51 -13.98
N LYS A 145 -23.27 -2.33 -13.47
CA LYS A 145 -23.30 -2.72 -12.04
C LYS A 145 -22.02 -3.46 -11.63
N ILE A 146 -21.55 -4.39 -12.45
CA ILE A 146 -20.29 -5.13 -12.22
C ILE A 146 -19.12 -4.13 -12.14
N ALA A 147 -18.97 -3.27 -13.12
CA ALA A 147 -17.88 -2.28 -13.17
C ALA A 147 -17.96 -1.27 -12.02
N GLN A 148 -19.17 -0.87 -11.59
CA GLN A 148 -19.36 -0.01 -10.42
C GLN A 148 -18.87 -0.69 -9.13
N LEU A 149 -19.25 -1.96 -8.91
CA LEU A 149 -18.81 -2.71 -7.73
C LEU A 149 -17.30 -2.93 -7.74
N GLU A 150 -16.69 -3.18 -8.90
CA GLU A 150 -15.24 -3.30 -9.06
C GLU A 150 -14.52 -1.98 -8.76
N PHE A 151 -15.04 -0.85 -9.27
CA PHE A 151 -14.50 0.48 -8.99
C PHE A 151 -14.56 0.82 -7.49
N GLU A 152 -15.71 0.64 -6.84
CA GLU A 152 -15.85 0.90 -5.40
C GLU A 152 -14.99 -0.03 -4.55
N SER A 153 -14.85 -1.31 -4.94
CA SER A 153 -13.94 -2.25 -4.29
C SER A 153 -12.48 -1.77 -4.38
N LYS A 154 -12.03 -1.38 -5.57
CA LYS A 154 -10.67 -0.85 -5.79
C LYS A 154 -10.43 0.45 -5.01
N LYS A 155 -11.43 1.33 -4.94
CA LYS A 155 -11.35 2.59 -4.18
C LYS A 155 -11.19 2.35 -2.68
N LEU A 156 -11.92 1.39 -2.11
CA LEU A 156 -11.79 1.03 -0.70
C LEU A 156 -10.46 0.31 -0.43
N GLN A 157 -10.00 -0.55 -1.34
CA GLN A 157 -8.70 -1.19 -1.24
C GLN A 157 -7.57 -0.14 -1.24
N LEU A 158 -7.58 0.83 -2.16
CA LEU A 158 -6.60 1.92 -2.16
C LEU A 158 -6.59 2.69 -0.83
N LYS A 159 -7.77 3.02 -0.28
CA LYS A 159 -7.83 3.70 1.03
C LYS A 159 -7.23 2.87 2.15
N TRP A 160 -7.43 1.55 2.09
CA TRP A 160 -6.81 0.61 3.03
C TRP A 160 -5.30 0.55 2.88
N ASP A 161 -4.78 0.49 1.66
CA ASP A 161 -3.35 0.46 1.36
C ASP A 161 -2.66 1.78 1.77
N GLU A 162 -3.35 2.92 1.59
CA GLU A 162 -2.92 4.22 2.12
C GLU A 162 -2.84 4.21 3.65
N TRP A 163 -3.85 3.65 4.32
CA TRP A 163 -3.86 3.48 5.78
C TRP A 163 -2.72 2.59 6.27
N GLN A 164 -2.53 1.42 5.68
CA GLN A 164 -1.43 0.54 6.02
C GLN A 164 -0.05 1.20 5.80
N THR A 165 0.10 1.93 4.71
CA THR A 165 1.34 2.66 4.40
C THR A 165 1.61 3.75 5.45
N TYR A 166 0.57 4.47 5.86
CA TYR A 166 0.64 5.48 6.92
C TYR A 166 1.12 4.86 8.24
N GLU A 167 0.47 3.78 8.71
CA GLU A 167 0.82 3.13 9.96
C GLU A 167 2.23 2.50 9.92
N TYR A 168 2.60 1.90 8.80
CA TYR A 168 3.93 1.34 8.62
C TYR A 168 5.03 2.42 8.61
N ALA A 169 4.79 3.55 7.96
CA ALA A 169 5.72 4.69 7.97
C ALA A 169 5.87 5.30 9.38
N LYS A 170 4.77 5.43 10.11
CA LYS A 170 4.74 5.85 11.51
C LYS A 170 5.60 4.93 12.39
N LEU A 171 5.47 3.62 12.20
CA LEU A 171 6.26 2.61 12.88
C LEU A 171 7.76 2.73 12.57
N LEU A 172 8.13 2.87 11.30
CA LEU A 172 9.52 3.04 10.88
C LEU A 172 10.16 4.30 11.48
N ALA A 173 9.41 5.41 11.50
CA ALA A 173 9.87 6.66 12.09
C ALA A 173 10.10 6.54 13.61
N LEU A 174 9.18 5.88 14.34
CA LEU A 174 9.34 5.61 15.76
C LEU A 174 10.55 4.73 16.04
N ASN A 175 10.73 3.66 15.27
CA ASN A 175 11.88 2.76 15.40
C ASN A 175 13.19 3.50 15.14
N PHE A 176 13.25 4.38 14.13
CA PHE A 176 14.42 5.22 13.85
C PHE A 176 14.76 6.11 15.04
N ILE A 177 13.77 6.78 15.65
CA ILE A 177 13.95 7.66 16.81
C ILE A 177 14.47 6.88 18.02
N ILE A 178 13.90 5.71 18.29
CA ILE A 178 14.33 4.86 19.40
C ILE A 178 15.77 4.36 19.17
N LEU A 179 16.09 3.91 17.96
CA LEU A 179 17.46 3.46 17.61
C LEU A 179 18.48 4.60 17.72
N SER A 180 18.11 5.83 17.32
CA SER A 180 18.98 7.02 17.52
C SER A 180 19.27 7.25 19.00
N ASN A 181 18.24 7.24 19.85
CA ASN A 181 18.43 7.42 21.30
C ASN A 181 19.20 6.26 21.95
N LYS A 182 19.01 5.02 21.48
CA LYS A 182 19.79 3.86 21.94
C LYS A 182 21.26 4.00 21.56
N LEU A 183 21.55 4.45 20.33
CA LEU A 183 22.93 4.67 19.88
C LEU A 183 23.67 5.69 20.75
N ASP A 184 23.00 6.79 21.14
CA ASP A 184 23.58 7.78 22.05
C ASP A 184 23.96 7.13 23.40
N LEU A 185 23.13 6.22 23.94
CA LEU A 185 23.46 5.49 25.17
C LEU A 185 24.60 4.47 24.98
N TYR A 186 24.67 3.78 23.87
CA TYR A 186 25.78 2.87 23.57
C TYR A 186 27.11 3.61 23.49
N LYS A 187 27.12 4.78 22.85
CA LYS A 187 28.31 5.67 22.82
C LYS A 187 28.70 6.16 24.20
N GLU A 188 27.74 6.45 25.08
CA GLU A 188 28.01 6.82 26.47
C GLU A 188 28.59 5.63 27.27
N ILE A 189 28.11 4.40 27.05
CA ILE A 189 28.66 3.17 27.66
C ILE A 189 30.08 2.92 27.19
N GLU A 190 30.32 3.00 25.87
CA GLU A 190 31.67 2.85 25.28
C GLU A 190 32.66 3.86 25.89
N HIS A 191 32.25 5.13 26.00
CA HIS A 191 33.07 6.17 26.64
C HIS A 191 33.40 5.83 28.10
N LEU A 192 32.44 5.33 28.89
CA LEU A 192 32.64 4.90 30.28
C LEU A 192 33.56 3.67 30.37
N ASP A 193 33.43 2.73 29.45
CA ASP A 193 34.32 1.56 29.40
C ASP A 193 35.74 1.95 28.99
N GLN A 194 35.91 2.94 28.08
CA GLN A 194 37.21 3.50 27.74
C GLN A 194 37.86 4.21 28.93
N GLU A 195 37.12 5.09 29.62
CA GLU A 195 37.62 5.76 30.86
C GLU A 195 38.03 4.71 31.90
N LYS A 196 37.20 3.70 32.13
CA LYS A 196 37.48 2.60 33.06
C LYS A 196 38.76 1.84 32.67
N TYR A 197 38.93 1.53 31.39
CA TYR A 197 40.13 0.88 30.87
C TYR A 197 41.38 1.74 31.12
N ASP A 198 41.34 3.03 30.80
CA ASP A 198 42.49 3.93 30.98
C ASP A 198 42.95 4.02 32.42
N HIS A 199 42.02 4.10 33.36
CA HIS A 199 42.34 4.12 34.77
C HIS A 199 42.93 2.77 35.26
N ILE A 200 42.34 1.67 34.86
CA ILE A 200 42.80 0.32 35.21
C ILE A 200 44.17 0.02 34.58
N TYR A 201 44.37 0.46 33.34
CA TYR A 201 45.66 0.30 32.66
C TYR A 201 46.79 1.05 33.38
N LYS A 202 46.56 2.26 33.88
CA LYS A 202 47.52 3.00 34.70
C LYS A 202 47.87 2.24 36.00
N ALA A 203 46.85 1.76 36.74
CA ALA A 203 47.07 0.97 37.93
C ALA A 203 47.80 -0.36 37.69
N TYR A 204 47.53 -1.00 36.54
CA TYR A 204 48.28 -2.20 36.12
C TYR A 204 49.78 -1.89 35.85
N LYS A 205 50.08 -0.78 35.15
CA LYS A 205 51.43 -0.36 34.90
C LYS A 205 52.23 -0.06 36.16
N GLU A 206 51.55 0.40 37.19
CA GLU A 206 52.11 0.68 38.55
C GLU A 206 52.20 -0.60 39.40
N GLY A 207 51.78 -1.77 38.87
CA GLY A 207 51.82 -3.05 39.61
C GLY A 207 50.79 -3.17 40.70
N LEU A 208 49.73 -2.32 40.71
CA LEU A 208 48.70 -2.27 41.75
C LEU A 208 47.57 -3.28 41.55
N ILE A 209 47.45 -3.84 40.35
CA ILE A 209 46.41 -4.81 39.98
C ILE A 209 46.92 -5.92 39.08
N ASP A 210 46.22 -7.06 39.11
CA ASP A 210 46.57 -8.26 38.34
C ASP A 210 46.22 -8.12 36.83
N GLN A 211 46.98 -8.87 36.00
CA GLN A 211 46.72 -8.96 34.56
C GLN A 211 45.29 -9.44 34.22
N SER A 212 44.68 -10.28 35.01
CA SER A 212 43.33 -10.76 34.83
C SER A 212 42.29 -9.64 34.85
N VAL A 213 42.51 -8.59 35.67
CA VAL A 213 41.60 -7.44 35.76
C VAL A 213 41.65 -6.59 34.50
N ILE A 214 42.86 -6.27 33.99
CA ILE A 214 42.99 -5.48 32.77
C ILE A 214 42.43 -6.21 31.56
N LEU A 215 42.67 -7.53 31.42
CA LEU A 215 42.10 -8.33 30.33
C LEU A 215 40.58 -8.35 30.35
N ASN A 216 39.96 -8.43 31.54
CA ASN A 216 38.49 -8.35 31.66
C ASN A 216 37.96 -6.99 31.21
N VAL A 217 38.55 -5.89 31.69
CA VAL A 217 38.12 -4.54 31.32
C VAL A 217 38.36 -4.25 29.83
N GLN A 218 39.46 -4.76 29.26
CA GLN A 218 39.73 -4.66 27.82
C GLN A 218 38.66 -5.42 26.99
N SER A 219 38.25 -6.62 27.44
CA SER A 219 37.18 -7.36 26.79
C SER A 219 35.83 -6.64 26.84
N GLN A 220 35.53 -5.95 27.98
CA GLN A 220 34.31 -5.16 28.09
C GLN A 220 34.32 -3.94 27.14
N LEU A 221 35.45 -3.24 27.02
CA LEU A 221 35.62 -2.14 26.07
C LEU A 221 35.41 -2.62 24.63
N GLN A 222 36.05 -3.73 24.24
CA GLN A 222 35.89 -4.29 22.90
C GLN A 222 34.41 -4.68 22.63
N GLN A 223 33.70 -5.20 23.63
CA GLN A 223 32.28 -5.52 23.49
C GLN A 223 31.44 -4.25 23.28
N SER A 224 31.68 -3.17 24.04
CA SER A 224 30.94 -1.91 23.87
C SER A 224 31.21 -1.24 22.52
N GLU A 225 32.45 -1.30 21.99
CA GLU A 225 32.79 -0.85 20.64
C GLU A 225 31.99 -1.62 19.56
N LEU A 226 31.90 -2.95 19.68
CA LEU A 226 31.11 -3.78 18.77
C LEU A 226 29.62 -3.47 18.83
N GLU A 227 29.08 -3.16 20.03
CA GLU A 227 27.68 -2.77 20.21
C GLU A 227 27.39 -1.40 19.55
N VAL A 228 28.30 -0.44 19.64
CA VAL A 228 28.17 0.84 18.92
C VAL A 228 28.08 0.61 17.41
N GLN A 229 29.03 -0.16 16.83
CA GLN A 229 29.06 -0.45 15.40
C GLN A 229 27.77 -1.18 14.94
N ALA A 230 27.30 -2.16 15.72
CA ALA A 230 26.06 -2.90 15.42
C ALA A 230 24.84 -1.97 15.42
N ASN A 231 24.74 -1.03 16.39
CA ASN A 231 23.63 -0.12 16.48
C ASN A 231 23.70 1.02 15.44
N GLU A 232 24.91 1.47 15.03
CA GLU A 232 25.08 2.38 13.88
C GLU A 232 24.56 1.74 12.59
N LYS A 233 24.85 0.45 12.37
CA LYS A 233 24.28 -0.29 11.24
C LYS A 233 22.77 -0.36 11.31
N LEU A 234 22.19 -0.72 12.46
CA LEU A 234 20.72 -0.79 12.63
C LEU A 234 20.04 0.57 12.37
N LEU A 235 20.65 1.66 12.82
CA LEU A 235 20.15 3.01 12.55
C LEU A 235 20.18 3.34 11.05
N ASN A 236 21.26 3.01 10.35
CA ASN A 236 21.37 3.18 8.90
C ASN A 236 20.37 2.32 8.13
N ASP A 237 20.16 1.07 8.55
CA ASP A 237 19.16 0.18 7.95
C ASP A 237 17.74 0.74 8.15
N SER A 238 17.44 1.26 9.34
CA SER A 238 16.16 1.92 9.63
C SER A 238 15.96 3.19 8.80
N LYS A 239 17.00 4.02 8.64
CA LYS A 239 16.98 5.17 7.73
C LYS A 239 16.67 4.73 6.31
N SER A 240 17.38 3.72 5.81
CA SER A 240 17.22 3.18 4.46
C SER A 240 15.78 2.66 4.22
N ALA A 241 15.17 2.04 5.23
CA ALA A 241 13.78 1.56 5.15
C ALA A 241 12.79 2.71 4.97
N ILE A 242 12.95 3.82 5.72
CA ILE A 242 12.13 5.03 5.57
C ILE A 242 12.30 5.60 4.16
N TYR A 243 13.52 5.77 3.68
CA TYR A 243 13.80 6.34 2.35
C TYR A 243 13.24 5.47 1.22
N LYS A 244 13.36 4.15 1.35
CA LYS A 244 12.77 3.20 0.40
C LYS A 244 11.24 3.28 0.38
N LEU A 245 10.61 3.39 1.54
CA LEU A 245 9.16 3.51 1.64
C LEU A 245 8.64 4.79 1.01
N LEU A 246 9.38 5.91 1.21
CA LEU A 246 9.07 7.22 0.65
C LEU A 246 9.48 7.34 -0.84
N GLY A 247 10.23 6.39 -1.40
CA GLY A 247 10.79 6.51 -2.75
C GLY A 247 11.83 7.62 -2.88
N LEU A 248 12.50 8.00 -1.76
CA LEU A 248 13.50 9.05 -1.72
C LEU A 248 14.91 8.49 -2.00
N PRO A 249 15.79 9.25 -2.67
CA PRO A 249 17.19 8.88 -2.80
C PRO A 249 17.89 9.00 -1.43
N TYR A 250 18.88 8.13 -1.19
CA TYR A 250 19.56 8.02 0.12
C TYR A 250 20.25 9.32 0.59
N ASN A 251 20.65 10.18 -0.34
CA ASN A 251 21.26 11.48 -0.09
C ASN A 251 20.26 12.61 0.19
N TYR A 252 18.95 12.34 0.13
CA TYR A 252 17.94 13.31 0.52
C TYR A 252 18.00 13.57 2.04
N THR A 253 17.75 14.80 2.49
CA THR A 253 17.79 15.15 3.91
C THR A 253 16.37 15.26 4.47
N LEU A 254 16.01 14.34 5.37
CA LEU A 254 14.78 14.42 6.16
C LEU A 254 15.11 14.87 7.58
N PRO A 255 14.64 16.04 8.02
CA PRO A 255 14.85 16.52 9.38
C PRO A 255 13.90 15.82 10.35
N ILE A 256 14.24 14.61 10.81
CA ILE A 256 13.42 13.81 11.72
C ILE A 256 13.66 14.29 13.16
N ASN A 257 12.58 14.58 13.89
CA ASN A 257 12.67 14.92 15.30
C ASN A 257 12.96 13.67 16.14
N THR A 258 14.17 13.59 16.71
CA THR A 258 14.59 12.47 17.56
C THR A 258 14.26 12.66 19.04
N ARG A 259 13.71 13.82 19.45
CA ARG A 259 13.41 14.18 20.85
C ARG A 259 11.97 13.84 21.24
N LEU A 260 11.51 12.62 20.94
CA LEU A 260 10.18 12.19 21.32
C LEU A 260 10.08 11.91 22.82
N LYS A 261 9.06 12.49 23.46
CA LYS A 261 8.70 12.12 24.84
C LYS A 261 7.74 10.94 24.77
N PHE A 262 8.17 9.84 25.36
CA PHE A 262 7.34 8.66 25.51
C PHE A 262 6.17 8.95 26.46
N LYS A 263 4.95 8.67 26.00
CA LYS A 263 3.75 8.64 26.85
C LYS A 263 3.36 7.19 27.08
N PRO A 264 3.37 6.68 28.32
CA PRO A 264 2.81 5.35 28.58
C PRO A 264 1.30 5.41 28.29
N LEU A 265 0.82 4.50 27.46
CA LEU A 265 -0.61 4.38 27.20
C LEU A 265 -1.30 3.77 28.43
N GLN A 266 -2.17 4.55 29.06
CA GLN A 266 -2.83 4.15 30.30
C GLN A 266 -4.23 3.53 30.10
N ASN A 267 -4.90 3.82 28.96
CA ASN A 267 -6.25 3.33 28.71
C ASN A 267 -6.35 2.71 27.31
N PHE A 268 -6.59 1.42 27.26
CA PHE A 268 -6.94 0.70 26.02
C PHE A 268 -8.46 0.60 25.86
N LYS A 269 -8.93 0.64 24.61
CA LYS A 269 -10.27 0.14 24.29
C LYS A 269 -10.36 -1.32 24.70
N GLU A 270 -11.55 -1.74 25.14
CA GLU A 270 -11.79 -3.14 25.47
C GLU A 270 -11.53 -4.03 24.23
N GLU A 271 -10.88 -5.17 24.44
CA GLU A 271 -10.59 -6.16 23.41
C GLU A 271 -11.83 -6.52 22.57
N ALA A 272 -12.99 -6.65 23.23
CA ALA A 272 -14.26 -6.94 22.60
C ALA A 272 -14.69 -5.86 21.58
N GLN A 273 -14.38 -4.58 21.83
CA GLN A 273 -14.67 -3.49 20.89
C GLN A 273 -13.79 -3.59 19.64
N LEU A 274 -12.48 -3.82 19.80
CA LEU A 274 -11.54 -3.98 18.69
C LEU A 274 -11.91 -5.17 17.80
N LEU A 275 -12.28 -6.31 18.41
CA LEU A 275 -12.73 -7.50 17.68
C LEU A 275 -14.04 -7.27 16.91
N ASN A 276 -14.99 -6.51 17.47
CA ASN A 276 -16.23 -6.18 16.79
C ASN A 276 -16.02 -5.25 15.59
N ASN A 277 -15.02 -4.37 15.65
CA ASN A 277 -14.72 -3.40 14.59
C ASN A 277 -14.00 -3.99 13.38
N VAL A 278 -13.40 -5.17 13.50
CA VAL A 278 -12.75 -5.86 12.37
C VAL A 278 -13.62 -5.89 11.12
N LYS A 279 -14.94 -6.11 11.27
CA LYS A 279 -15.90 -6.18 10.15
C LYS A 279 -16.03 -4.86 9.38
N ASN A 280 -15.64 -3.73 9.99
CA ASN A 280 -15.72 -2.40 9.40
C ASN A 280 -14.43 -2.01 8.65
N ARG A 281 -13.43 -2.87 8.63
CA ARG A 281 -12.19 -2.64 7.90
C ARG A 281 -12.49 -2.48 6.41
N LEU A 282 -11.83 -1.49 5.80
CA LEU A 282 -12.08 -1.14 4.40
C LEU A 282 -11.70 -2.25 3.42
N ASP A 283 -10.64 -3.02 3.70
CA ASP A 283 -10.24 -4.16 2.89
C ASP A 283 -11.28 -5.29 2.91
N LEU A 284 -11.96 -5.50 4.05
CA LEU A 284 -13.05 -6.49 4.15
C LEU A 284 -14.30 -6.03 3.42
N ILE A 285 -14.62 -4.73 3.49
CA ILE A 285 -15.74 -4.15 2.70
C ILE A 285 -15.39 -4.23 1.20
N ALA A 286 -14.14 -3.95 0.81
CA ALA A 286 -13.67 -4.10 -0.56
C ALA A 286 -13.84 -5.53 -1.09
N LEU A 287 -13.44 -6.53 -0.29
CA LEU A 287 -13.64 -7.96 -0.64
C LEU A 287 -15.11 -8.34 -0.77
N LYS A 288 -15.99 -7.79 0.08
CA LYS A 288 -17.42 -8.01 -0.04
C LYS A 288 -17.97 -7.47 -1.35
N LEU A 289 -17.59 -6.25 -1.75
CA LEU A 289 -17.97 -5.68 -3.04
C LEU A 289 -17.39 -6.47 -4.22
N ALA A 290 -16.15 -6.96 -4.11
CA ALA A 290 -15.54 -7.85 -5.11
C ALA A 290 -16.31 -9.17 -5.24
N TYR A 291 -16.78 -9.74 -4.12
CA TYR A 291 -17.62 -10.93 -4.12
C TYR A 291 -18.97 -10.65 -4.81
N GLU A 292 -19.62 -9.54 -4.48
CA GLU A 292 -20.89 -9.13 -5.10
C GLU A 292 -20.71 -8.90 -6.62
N SER A 293 -19.60 -8.26 -7.04
CA SER A 293 -19.27 -8.12 -8.47
C SER A 293 -19.14 -9.47 -9.16
N ASN A 294 -18.44 -10.42 -8.53
CA ASN A 294 -18.27 -11.77 -9.08
C ASN A 294 -19.61 -12.54 -9.20
N GLU A 295 -20.52 -12.38 -8.25
CA GLU A 295 -21.88 -12.97 -8.32
C GLU A 295 -22.69 -12.37 -9.48
N GLU A 296 -22.64 -11.04 -9.68
CA GLU A 296 -23.30 -10.41 -10.85
C GLU A 296 -22.66 -10.86 -12.16
N LYS A 297 -21.32 -11.06 -12.19
CA LYS A 297 -20.59 -11.59 -13.33
C LYS A 297 -21.02 -13.05 -13.64
N LEU A 298 -21.18 -13.87 -12.59
CA LEU A 298 -21.68 -15.24 -12.75
C LEU A 298 -23.09 -15.26 -13.35
N ARG A 299 -24.01 -14.38 -12.86
CA ARG A 299 -25.35 -14.23 -13.44
C ARG A 299 -25.29 -13.79 -14.89
N LEU A 300 -24.48 -12.78 -15.21
CA LEU A 300 -24.29 -12.30 -16.58
C LEU A 300 -23.82 -13.41 -17.51
N LEU A 301 -22.80 -14.19 -17.10
CA LEU A 301 -22.23 -15.29 -17.91
C LEU A 301 -23.27 -16.40 -18.16
N SER A 302 -24.08 -16.73 -17.14
CA SER A 302 -25.15 -17.73 -17.26
C SER A 302 -26.26 -17.26 -18.22
N PHE A 303 -26.60 -15.97 -18.16
CA PHE A 303 -27.64 -15.39 -19.01
C PHE A 303 -27.15 -15.13 -20.44
N SER A 304 -25.91 -14.67 -20.63
CA SER A 304 -25.33 -14.30 -21.93
C SER A 304 -25.12 -15.48 -22.85
N ALA A 305 -25.07 -16.71 -22.34
CA ALA A 305 -25.00 -17.90 -23.14
C ALA A 305 -26.19 -18.02 -24.11
N PHE A 306 -27.35 -17.45 -23.76
CA PHE A 306 -28.61 -17.60 -24.52
C PHE A 306 -29.06 -16.31 -25.22
N MET A 307 -28.25 -15.22 -25.22
CA MET A 307 -28.68 -13.89 -25.66
C MET A 307 -27.80 -13.21 -26.73
N PRO A 308 -27.13 -13.87 -27.66
CA PRO A 308 -26.54 -13.16 -28.79
C PRO A 308 -27.66 -12.87 -29.81
N ILE A 309 -28.38 -11.78 -29.61
CA ILE A 309 -29.50 -11.34 -30.48
C ILE A 309 -29.09 -10.05 -31.16
N SER A 310 -29.13 -10.02 -32.50
CA SER A 310 -29.00 -8.79 -33.25
C SER A 310 -30.19 -8.57 -34.19
N VAL A 311 -30.51 -7.29 -34.44
CA VAL A 311 -31.52 -6.87 -35.41
C VAL A 311 -30.84 -6.14 -36.55
N SER A 312 -31.32 -6.33 -37.78
CA SER A 312 -30.77 -5.69 -38.96
C SER A 312 -31.87 -5.14 -39.85
N PHE A 313 -31.54 -4.11 -40.61
CA PHE A 313 -32.44 -3.44 -41.54
C PHE A 313 -31.78 -3.42 -42.94
N PRO A 314 -31.80 -4.55 -43.68
CA PRO A 314 -31.19 -4.61 -45.02
C PRO A 314 -31.96 -3.77 -46.02
N PHE A 315 -31.22 -3.03 -46.84
CA PHE A 315 -31.66 -2.38 -48.08
C PHE A 315 -30.84 -3.00 -49.19
N VAL A 316 -31.52 -3.70 -50.11
CA VAL A 316 -30.87 -4.49 -51.19
C VAL A 316 -31.48 -4.12 -52.51
N ARG A 317 -30.63 -3.94 -53.54
CA ARG A 317 -31.01 -3.98 -54.96
C ARG A 317 -30.57 -5.30 -55.51
N ASP A 318 -31.53 -6.09 -55.98
CA ASP A 318 -31.27 -7.42 -56.55
C ASP A 318 -30.77 -7.40 -58.03
N THR A 319 -30.52 -8.57 -58.52
CA THR A 319 -30.06 -8.79 -59.92
C THR A 319 -31.12 -8.44 -60.98
N SER A 320 -32.39 -8.31 -60.62
CA SER A 320 -33.53 -7.93 -61.47
C SER A 320 -33.83 -6.41 -61.38
N ASN A 321 -32.97 -5.61 -60.70
CA ASN A 321 -33.14 -4.19 -60.42
C ASN A 321 -34.32 -3.85 -59.49
N VAL A 322 -34.78 -4.80 -58.67
CA VAL A 322 -35.81 -4.57 -57.65
C VAL A 322 -35.15 -4.10 -56.39
N HIS A 323 -35.67 -3.02 -55.81
CA HIS A 323 -35.20 -2.49 -54.52
C HIS A 323 -36.09 -3.02 -53.41
N THR A 324 -35.44 -3.65 -52.38
CA THR A 324 -36.15 -4.19 -51.23
C THR A 324 -35.61 -3.61 -49.95
N ILE A 325 -36.49 -3.36 -49.00
CA ILE A 325 -36.18 -3.06 -47.62
C ILE A 325 -36.68 -4.20 -46.74
N GLY A 326 -35.88 -4.66 -45.79
CA GLY A 326 -36.21 -5.79 -44.94
C GLY A 326 -35.94 -5.54 -43.46
N PHE A 327 -36.41 -6.46 -42.65
CA PHE A 327 -36.08 -6.58 -41.25
C PHE A 327 -35.55 -7.99 -41.00
N GLY A 328 -34.39 -8.08 -40.34
CA GLY A 328 -33.76 -9.35 -39.99
C GLY A 328 -33.51 -9.48 -38.51
N VAL A 329 -33.70 -10.66 -37.95
CA VAL A 329 -33.31 -11.02 -36.61
C VAL A 329 -32.31 -12.17 -36.72
N SER A 330 -31.14 -12.01 -36.08
CA SER A 330 -30.13 -13.06 -35.98
C SER A 330 -29.98 -13.48 -34.53
N ILE A 331 -30.11 -14.78 -34.29
CA ILE A 331 -29.97 -15.40 -32.97
C ILE A 331 -28.92 -16.49 -33.10
N SER A 332 -27.85 -16.44 -32.29
CA SER A 332 -26.87 -17.51 -32.24
C SER A 332 -27.29 -18.54 -31.18
N PHE A 333 -27.37 -19.81 -31.59
CA PHE A 333 -27.67 -20.90 -30.66
C PHE A 333 -26.40 -21.50 -30.10
N PRO A 334 -26.16 -21.45 -28.77
CA PRO A 334 -24.95 -21.96 -28.14
C PRO A 334 -25.00 -23.46 -27.94
N ILE A 335 -24.85 -24.22 -29.05
CA ILE A 335 -24.91 -25.69 -29.03
C ILE A 335 -23.64 -26.29 -28.39
N PHE A 336 -22.48 -25.74 -28.68
CA PHE A 336 -21.19 -26.27 -28.23
C PHE A 336 -20.60 -25.51 -27.07
N ASN A 337 -20.71 -24.19 -27.07
CA ASN A 337 -20.16 -23.32 -26.05
C ASN A 337 -21.28 -22.55 -25.32
N GLN A 338 -21.61 -23.01 -24.12
CA GLN A 338 -22.61 -22.43 -23.22
C GLN A 338 -21.96 -21.62 -22.08
N ASN A 339 -20.77 -21.07 -22.29
CA ASN A 339 -19.96 -20.37 -21.28
C ASN A 339 -19.54 -21.25 -20.08
N GLN A 340 -19.52 -22.58 -20.22
CA GLN A 340 -19.23 -23.47 -19.10
C GLN A 340 -17.85 -23.22 -18.48
N GLY A 341 -16.83 -22.89 -19.26
CA GLY A 341 -15.50 -22.50 -18.77
C GLY A 341 -15.52 -21.19 -17.95
N PRO A 342 -15.97 -20.05 -18.52
CA PRO A 342 -16.15 -18.80 -17.81
C PRO A 342 -17.04 -18.89 -16.56
N ILE A 343 -18.14 -19.66 -16.61
CA ILE A 343 -19.02 -19.91 -15.46
C ILE A 343 -18.25 -20.63 -14.34
N LYS A 344 -17.54 -21.71 -14.68
CA LYS A 344 -16.73 -22.45 -13.71
C LYS A 344 -15.63 -21.60 -13.11
N TYR A 345 -14.98 -20.76 -13.91
CA TYR A 345 -13.97 -19.80 -13.45
C TYR A 345 -14.58 -18.81 -12.43
N ALA A 346 -15.74 -18.20 -12.73
CA ALA A 346 -16.42 -17.29 -11.83
C ALA A 346 -16.84 -17.97 -10.50
N GLN A 347 -17.34 -19.23 -10.57
CA GLN A 347 -17.66 -20.01 -9.37
C GLN A 347 -16.45 -20.25 -8.47
N ILE A 348 -15.30 -20.61 -9.05
CA ILE A 348 -14.06 -20.84 -8.30
C ILE A 348 -13.53 -19.51 -7.73
N SER A 349 -13.59 -18.43 -8.52
CA SER A 349 -13.20 -17.09 -8.09
C SER A 349 -14.04 -16.61 -6.89
N GLY A 350 -15.35 -16.82 -6.94
CA GLY A 350 -16.25 -16.51 -5.82
C GLY A 350 -15.86 -17.25 -4.53
N LYS A 351 -15.60 -18.57 -4.64
CA LYS A 351 -15.10 -19.37 -3.50
C LYS A 351 -13.76 -18.82 -2.96
N LYS A 352 -12.82 -18.45 -3.86
CA LYS A 352 -11.53 -17.88 -3.47
C LYS A 352 -11.74 -16.58 -2.66
N ILE A 353 -12.54 -15.65 -3.15
CA ILE A 353 -12.82 -14.37 -2.48
C ILE A 353 -13.49 -14.62 -1.11
N TYR A 354 -14.45 -15.56 -1.03
CA TYR A 354 -15.09 -15.94 0.21
C TYR A 354 -14.10 -16.43 1.27
N TYR A 355 -13.21 -17.36 0.91
CA TYR A 355 -12.22 -17.88 1.85
C TYR A 355 -11.16 -16.83 2.20
N GLU A 356 -10.79 -15.94 1.29
CA GLU A 356 -9.91 -14.81 1.56
C GLU A 356 -10.53 -13.86 2.59
N TYR A 357 -11.81 -13.54 2.46
CA TYR A 357 -12.56 -12.74 3.44
C TYR A 357 -12.54 -13.38 4.85
N ILE A 358 -12.84 -14.69 4.93
CA ILE A 358 -12.84 -15.42 6.21
C ILE A 358 -11.43 -15.46 6.83
N ASN A 359 -10.40 -15.72 6.01
CA ASN A 359 -9.03 -15.77 6.51
C ASN A 359 -8.57 -14.41 7.04
N ARG A 360 -8.84 -13.30 6.34
CA ARG A 360 -8.50 -11.96 6.83
C ARG A 360 -9.16 -11.62 8.16
N ILE A 361 -10.40 -12.05 8.39
CA ILE A 361 -11.05 -11.89 9.70
C ILE A 361 -10.32 -12.68 10.77
N LYS A 362 -9.99 -13.96 10.53
CA LYS A 362 -9.28 -14.81 11.50
C LYS A 362 -7.89 -14.28 11.83
N ASP A 363 -7.15 -13.84 10.80
CA ASP A 363 -5.82 -13.24 10.97
C ASP A 363 -5.92 -11.98 11.83
N ALA A 364 -6.85 -11.07 11.51
CA ALA A 364 -7.08 -9.86 12.29
C ALA A 364 -7.43 -10.15 13.77
N GLN A 365 -8.30 -11.14 14.03
CA GLN A 365 -8.65 -11.55 15.39
C GLN A 365 -7.44 -12.11 16.15
N THR A 366 -6.64 -12.94 15.47
CA THR A 366 -5.43 -13.53 16.06
C THR A 366 -4.40 -12.43 16.38
N ASP A 367 -4.20 -11.48 15.46
CA ASP A 367 -3.25 -10.38 15.64
C ASP A 367 -3.70 -9.44 16.77
N ILE A 368 -4.99 -9.12 16.88
CA ILE A 368 -5.53 -8.31 17.97
C ILE A 368 -5.27 -9.00 19.31
N ASN A 369 -5.63 -10.29 19.45
CA ASN A 369 -5.45 -11.03 20.70
C ASN A 369 -3.97 -11.10 21.10
N LYS A 370 -3.08 -11.39 20.14
CA LYS A 370 -1.63 -11.43 20.36
C LYS A 370 -1.09 -10.07 20.78
N ALA A 371 -1.46 -9.01 20.08
CA ALA A 371 -0.97 -7.67 20.37
C ALA A 371 -1.48 -7.17 21.73
N MET A 372 -2.76 -7.40 22.08
CA MET A 372 -3.32 -7.07 23.38
C MET A 372 -2.60 -7.77 24.54
N PHE A 373 -2.35 -9.08 24.39
CA PHE A 373 -1.57 -9.85 25.38
C PHE A 373 -0.16 -9.27 25.55
N ASN A 374 0.53 -8.99 24.45
CA ASN A 374 1.88 -8.42 24.49
C ASN A 374 1.90 -7.04 25.13
N VAL A 375 0.97 -6.16 24.77
CA VAL A 375 0.86 -4.81 25.34
C VAL A 375 0.66 -4.86 26.86
N LYS A 376 -0.20 -5.75 27.34
CA LYS A 376 -0.41 -5.96 28.79
C LYS A 376 0.88 -6.38 29.50
N ASN A 377 1.60 -7.35 28.95
CA ASN A 377 2.85 -7.85 29.52
C ASN A 377 3.95 -6.80 29.49
N ILE A 378 4.09 -6.07 28.37
CA ILE A 378 5.07 -4.98 28.22
C ILE A 378 4.82 -3.88 29.25
N ASN A 379 3.57 -3.46 29.44
CA ASN A 379 3.23 -2.42 30.45
C ASN A 379 3.59 -2.85 31.88
N GLN A 380 3.35 -4.11 32.24
CA GLN A 380 3.74 -4.64 33.56
C GLN A 380 5.27 -4.64 33.72
N THR A 381 6.00 -5.13 32.74
CA THR A 381 7.47 -5.17 32.74
C THR A 381 8.05 -3.76 32.75
N TYR A 382 7.51 -2.84 31.93
CA TYR A 382 7.92 -1.44 31.89
C TYR A 382 7.76 -0.77 33.25
N ALA A 383 6.63 -0.97 33.93
CA ALA A 383 6.40 -0.38 35.25
C ALA A 383 7.43 -0.89 36.29
N ALA A 384 7.80 -2.17 36.26
CA ALA A 384 8.81 -2.74 37.15
C ALA A 384 10.22 -2.20 36.87
N ILE A 385 10.65 -2.22 35.61
CA ILE A 385 11.99 -1.73 35.20
C ILE A 385 12.10 -0.20 35.41
N ASN A 386 11.07 0.57 35.10
CA ASN A 386 11.06 2.01 35.30
C ASN A 386 11.14 2.39 36.78
N ARG A 387 10.54 1.62 37.70
CA ARG A 387 10.68 1.80 39.15
C ARG A 387 12.13 1.58 39.58
N TYR A 388 12.75 0.49 39.13
CA TYR A 388 14.14 0.17 39.41
C TYR A 388 15.11 1.22 38.83
N PHE A 389 14.88 1.65 37.59
CA PHE A 389 15.66 2.71 36.97
C PHE A 389 15.61 4.02 37.76
N LYS A 390 14.41 4.45 38.22
CA LYS A 390 14.25 5.64 39.05
C LYS A 390 14.95 5.51 40.39
N GLU A 391 14.93 4.34 41.01
CA GLU A 391 15.67 4.06 42.24
C GLU A 391 17.18 4.19 42.00
N LEU A 392 17.72 3.59 40.96
CA LEU A 392 19.13 3.77 40.58
C LEU A 392 19.44 5.28 40.35
N GLN A 393 18.65 5.94 39.51
CA GLN A 393 18.85 7.34 39.16
C GLN A 393 18.87 8.26 40.41
N SER A 394 18.03 8.01 41.42
CA SER A 394 18.02 8.77 42.64
C SER A 394 19.29 8.61 43.50
N LYS A 395 20.04 7.52 43.34
CA LYS A 395 21.28 7.21 44.04
C LYS A 395 22.55 7.73 43.30
N GLU A 396 22.42 8.24 42.07
CA GLU A 396 23.57 8.61 41.21
C GLU A 396 24.46 9.69 41.88
N ALA A 397 23.86 10.73 42.47
CA ALA A 397 24.60 11.78 43.18
C ALA A 397 25.37 11.24 44.39
N VAL A 398 24.74 10.32 45.15
CA VAL A 398 25.37 9.69 46.31
C VAL A 398 26.56 8.82 45.88
N TYR A 399 26.42 7.97 44.86
CA TYR A 399 27.53 7.16 44.37
C TYR A 399 28.70 8.01 43.87
N LYS A 400 28.41 9.15 43.23
CA LYS A 400 29.43 10.10 42.78
C LYS A 400 30.20 10.71 43.93
N GLU A 401 29.53 11.10 45.02
CA GLU A 401 30.17 11.66 46.23
C GLU A 401 30.98 10.61 47.02
N VAL A 402 30.44 9.41 47.18
CA VAL A 402 31.12 8.27 47.82
C VAL A 402 32.37 7.84 47.04
N PHE A 403 32.35 7.94 45.73
CA PHE A 403 33.51 7.69 44.87
C PHE A 403 34.56 8.80 45.05
N LYS A 404 34.16 10.08 45.01
CA LYS A 404 35.09 11.19 45.20
C LYS A 404 35.75 11.19 46.56
N SER A 405 35.06 10.75 47.60
CA SER A 405 35.60 10.61 48.96
C SER A 405 36.48 9.37 49.15
N GLY A 406 36.68 8.54 48.09
CA GLY A 406 37.51 7.33 48.15
C GLY A 406 36.86 6.16 48.88
N ASN A 407 35.57 6.26 49.27
CA ASN A 407 34.86 5.24 50.03
C ASN A 407 34.33 4.07 49.18
N ILE A 408 34.31 4.20 47.85
CA ILE A 408 34.11 3.08 46.89
C ILE A 408 35.23 3.08 45.84
N GLY A 409 35.55 1.86 45.38
CA GLY A 409 36.57 1.69 44.34
C GLY A 409 36.06 2.09 42.95
N LEU A 410 37.02 2.25 42.04
CA LEU A 410 36.79 2.62 40.62
C LEU A 410 35.81 1.71 39.92
N LEU A 411 36.05 0.37 39.98
CA LEU A 411 35.23 -0.61 39.28
C LEU A 411 33.75 -0.60 39.73
N PRO A 412 33.43 -0.60 41.04
CA PRO A 412 32.02 -0.49 41.46
C PRO A 412 31.33 0.78 40.99
N TYR A 413 32.06 1.93 40.91
CA TYR A 413 31.51 3.19 40.44
C TYR A 413 31.14 3.14 38.95
N TYR A 414 32.07 2.70 38.08
CA TYR A 414 31.80 2.57 36.61
C TYR A 414 30.73 1.50 36.34
N ASN A 415 30.77 0.37 37.03
CA ASN A 415 29.73 -0.65 36.88
C ASN A 415 28.34 -0.15 37.25
N TYR A 416 28.23 0.71 38.28
CA TYR A 416 26.97 1.37 38.64
C TYR A 416 26.47 2.27 37.48
N LYS A 417 27.33 3.15 36.95
CA LYS A 417 26.97 4.05 35.83
C LYS A 417 26.52 3.26 34.60
N ILE A 418 27.28 2.25 34.20
CA ILE A 418 26.96 1.41 33.05
C ILE A 418 25.63 0.65 33.30
N ASN A 419 25.41 0.14 34.53
CA ASN A 419 24.12 -0.50 34.84
C ASN A 419 22.94 0.46 34.73
N LEU A 420 23.08 1.71 35.16
CA LEU A 420 22.05 2.74 34.99
C LEU A 420 21.69 2.95 33.51
N LEU A 421 22.70 3.05 32.62
CA LEU A 421 22.49 3.19 31.17
C LEU A 421 21.87 1.93 30.54
N ASN A 422 22.29 0.75 31.00
CA ASN A 422 21.71 -0.52 30.54
C ASN A 422 20.21 -0.64 30.92
N GLN A 423 19.82 -0.21 32.12
CA GLN A 423 18.39 -0.16 32.48
C GLN A 423 17.60 0.79 31.55
N ARG A 424 18.21 1.91 31.15
CA ARG A 424 17.60 2.83 30.20
C ARG A 424 17.49 2.24 28.79
N LEU A 425 18.49 1.45 28.35
CA LEU A 425 18.41 0.70 27.09
C LEU A 425 17.25 -0.30 27.10
N ILE A 426 17.06 -1.05 28.21
CA ILE A 426 15.93 -1.96 28.38
C ILE A 426 14.58 -1.22 28.27
N LEU A 427 14.47 -0.01 28.86
CA LEU A 427 13.26 0.81 28.75
C LEU A 427 13.00 1.21 27.29
N PHE A 428 14.00 1.59 26.49
CA PHE A 428 13.84 1.87 25.07
C PHE A 428 13.43 0.65 24.26
N GLU A 429 13.94 -0.53 24.60
CA GLU A 429 13.53 -1.78 23.96
C GLU A 429 12.06 -2.13 24.26
N LEU A 430 11.63 -1.98 25.49
CA LEU A 430 10.23 -2.14 25.88
C LEU A 430 9.31 -1.13 25.17
N GLN A 431 9.76 0.12 25.00
CA GLN A 431 9.04 1.14 24.25
C GLN A 431 8.90 0.76 22.78
N GLN A 432 9.97 0.29 22.15
CA GLN A 432 9.96 -0.19 20.77
C GLN A 432 8.95 -1.32 20.59
N ASN A 433 9.00 -2.32 21.47
CA ASN A 433 8.08 -3.45 21.44
C ASN A 433 6.62 -3.01 21.69
N LEU A 434 6.40 -2.01 22.56
CA LEU A 434 5.08 -1.45 22.79
C LEU A 434 4.53 -0.79 21.52
N TYR A 435 5.29 0.10 20.86
CA TYR A 435 4.85 0.74 19.62
C TYR A 435 4.59 -0.28 18.50
N ASN A 436 5.43 -1.29 18.36
CA ASN A 436 5.21 -2.38 17.38
C ASN A 436 3.84 -3.05 17.58
N ASN A 437 3.48 -3.35 18.84
CA ASN A 437 2.20 -4.00 19.14
C ASN A 437 1.01 -3.05 19.04
N LEU A 438 1.18 -1.77 19.37
CA LEU A 438 0.12 -0.77 19.26
C LEU A 438 -0.23 -0.48 17.79
N ILE A 439 0.78 -0.31 16.93
CA ILE A 439 0.57 -0.16 15.49
C ILE A 439 -0.06 -1.43 14.90
N ALA A 440 0.37 -2.61 15.36
CA ALA A 440 -0.28 -3.85 14.97
C ALA A 440 -1.78 -3.89 15.35
N LEU A 441 -2.15 -3.36 16.53
CA LEU A 441 -3.56 -3.20 16.93
C LEU A 441 -4.32 -2.23 16.03
N GLU A 442 -3.74 -1.05 15.69
CA GLU A 442 -4.36 -0.08 14.78
C GLU A 442 -4.63 -0.74 13.42
N VAL A 443 -3.64 -1.40 12.84
CA VAL A 443 -3.77 -2.08 11.54
C VAL A 443 -4.77 -3.24 11.61
N SER A 444 -4.70 -4.09 12.64
CA SER A 444 -5.56 -5.27 12.72
C SER A 444 -7.01 -4.94 13.03
N SER A 445 -7.27 -3.88 13.82
CA SER A 445 -8.64 -3.42 14.12
C SER A 445 -9.23 -2.48 13.05
N GLY A 446 -8.37 -1.84 12.25
CA GLY A 446 -8.76 -0.78 11.32
C GLY A 446 -9.16 0.52 12.00
N GLU A 447 -8.73 0.74 13.24
CA GLU A 447 -9.02 1.92 14.03
C GLU A 447 -7.76 2.70 14.39
N ASN A 448 -7.86 4.04 14.38
CA ASN A 448 -6.81 4.89 14.93
C ASN A 448 -6.97 4.95 16.45
N LEU A 449 -5.94 4.51 17.18
CA LEU A 449 -5.88 4.52 18.65
C LEU A 449 -5.21 5.77 19.21
N ASN A 450 -4.81 6.73 18.36
CA ASN A 450 -4.13 7.99 18.73
C ASN A 450 -2.90 7.78 19.62
N ILE A 451 -2.02 6.89 19.19
CA ILE A 451 -0.88 6.38 19.98
C ILE A 451 0.17 7.47 20.27
N ILE A 452 0.24 8.52 19.46
CA ILE A 452 1.39 9.44 19.43
C ILE A 452 1.01 10.90 19.67
N ASP A 453 -0.24 11.27 19.73
CA ASP A 453 -0.67 12.69 19.90
C ASP A 453 -0.61 13.20 21.34
#